data_97f1184e98cc440b8781945a2a1182ff
#
_entry.id   97f1184e98cc440b8781945a2a1182ff
#
_cell.length_a   1.000
_cell.length_b   1.000
_cell.length_c   1.000
_cell.angle_alpha   90.00
_cell.angle_beta   90.00
_cell.angle_gamma   90.00
#
_symmetry.space_group_name_H-M   'P 1'
#
loop_
_entity.id
_entity.type
_entity.pdbx_description
1 polymer ?
#
loop_
_entity_poly.entity_id
_entity_poly.type
_entity_poly.pdbx_seq_one_letter_code
_entity_poly.pdbx_strand_id
1 'polypeptide(L)'
;VERITPGYAKVFGFELVAGDTDCLKRPEGTLIPESMARKLFGEENPIGKPVYLSEFAGAEGSIIYGLSFEPAYIVGGVFRDFPENTRVKNALYIPIMEKEMMENWHTGLYYCYLLMSTPESASVTTETYMADSRAFLKSFTIEDMRLRPLSDLYFGQPVRADAAPIGNKLRTNMLFFIAILIIGIALVNYINLSIALAPIRTKSITIQKVLGSSDATLRKYLVLESLGISVVAFFLALLFLLFLNNVQWVTNMVGHPLNLYANW
;
A
#
# COMPACT_ATOMS: atom_id res chain seq x y z
N VAL A 1 0.07 -17.71 -1.89
CA VAL A 1 -1.15 -18.26 -1.28
C VAL A 1 -1.24 -17.80 0.16
N GLU A 2 -2.40 -17.33 0.59
CA GLU A 2 -2.65 -16.89 1.96
C GLU A 2 -3.80 -17.71 2.54
N ARG A 3 -3.67 -18.10 3.82
CA ARG A 3 -4.72 -18.84 4.52
C ARG A 3 -5.48 -17.91 5.46
N ILE A 4 -6.80 -17.85 5.31
CA ILE A 4 -7.65 -16.91 6.05
C ILE A 4 -8.91 -17.58 6.63
N THR A 5 -9.45 -17.01 7.68
CA THR A 5 -10.79 -17.35 8.17
C THR A 5 -11.85 -16.65 7.31
N PRO A 6 -13.10 -17.20 7.22
CA PRO A 6 -14.19 -16.55 6.45
C PRO A 6 -14.46 -15.10 6.83
N GLY A 7 -14.23 -14.73 8.10
CA GLY A 7 -14.40 -13.35 8.60
C GLY A 7 -13.40 -12.33 8.04
N TYR A 8 -12.26 -12.77 7.56
CA TYR A 8 -11.18 -11.90 7.07
C TYR A 8 -11.65 -10.99 5.91
N ALA A 9 -12.34 -11.56 4.95
CA ALA A 9 -12.86 -10.83 3.80
C ALA A 9 -13.81 -9.68 4.21
N LYS A 10 -14.60 -9.89 5.27
CA LYS A 10 -15.47 -8.86 5.84
C LYS A 10 -14.69 -7.75 6.56
N VAL A 11 -13.66 -8.13 7.34
CA VAL A 11 -12.84 -7.18 8.10
C VAL A 11 -12.10 -6.23 7.15
N PHE A 12 -11.59 -6.73 6.04
CA PHE A 12 -10.82 -5.94 5.07
C PHE A 12 -11.65 -5.40 3.90
N GLY A 13 -12.98 -5.64 3.89
CA GLY A 13 -13.88 -5.06 2.90
C GLY A 13 -13.58 -5.52 1.47
N PHE A 14 -13.49 -6.83 1.23
CA PHE A 14 -13.27 -7.36 -0.11
C PHE A 14 -14.43 -7.00 -1.03
N GLU A 15 -14.16 -6.23 -2.08
CA GLU A 15 -15.13 -5.94 -3.13
C GLU A 15 -15.18 -7.09 -4.13
N LEU A 16 -16.28 -7.84 -4.15
CA LEU A 16 -16.44 -8.94 -5.09
C LEU A 16 -16.84 -8.44 -6.48
N VAL A 17 -16.14 -8.93 -7.48
CA VAL A 17 -16.48 -8.76 -8.91
C VAL A 17 -17.41 -9.88 -9.35
N ALA A 18 -17.20 -11.10 -8.83
CA ALA A 18 -18.03 -12.27 -9.12
C ALA A 18 -18.00 -13.26 -7.96
N GLY A 19 -19.04 -14.07 -7.82
CA GLY A 19 -19.14 -15.11 -6.78
C GLY A 19 -19.52 -14.57 -5.40
N ASP A 20 -19.13 -15.32 -4.33
CA ASP A 20 -19.45 -15.03 -2.94
C ASP A 20 -18.27 -15.38 -2.01
N THR A 21 -18.14 -14.63 -0.90
CA THR A 21 -17.19 -14.94 0.19
C THR A 21 -17.57 -16.19 0.97
N ASP A 22 -18.81 -16.66 0.88
CA ASP A 22 -19.29 -17.88 1.54
C ASP A 22 -18.58 -19.15 1.04
N CYS A 23 -17.90 -19.06 -0.10
CA CYS A 23 -17.01 -20.14 -0.57
C CYS A 23 -15.93 -20.50 0.47
N LEU A 24 -15.46 -19.55 1.27
CA LEU A 24 -14.47 -19.76 2.33
C LEU A 24 -15.01 -20.56 3.53
N LYS A 25 -16.29 -20.90 3.57
CA LYS A 25 -16.87 -21.82 4.55
C LYS A 25 -16.66 -23.29 4.16
N ARG A 26 -16.20 -23.54 2.93
CA ARG A 26 -15.91 -24.88 2.40
C ARG A 26 -14.41 -25.08 2.28
N PRO A 27 -13.87 -26.25 2.64
CA PRO A 27 -12.42 -26.50 2.62
C PRO A 27 -11.76 -26.28 1.26
N GLU A 28 -12.47 -26.60 0.18
CA GLU A 28 -12.02 -26.47 -1.20
C GLU A 28 -12.28 -25.10 -1.82
N GLY A 29 -13.00 -24.21 -1.14
CA GLY A 29 -13.36 -22.90 -1.67
C GLY A 29 -12.19 -21.94 -1.66
N THR A 30 -12.07 -21.09 -2.71
CA THR A 30 -11.02 -20.07 -2.78
C THR A 30 -11.53 -18.76 -3.33
N LEU A 31 -10.89 -17.68 -2.88
CA LEU A 31 -11.02 -16.33 -3.46
C LEU A 31 -9.73 -15.99 -4.21
N ILE A 32 -9.89 -15.43 -5.40
CA ILE A 32 -8.77 -14.97 -6.22
C ILE A 32 -8.94 -13.49 -6.62
N PRO A 33 -7.85 -12.72 -6.77
CA PRO A 33 -7.93 -11.35 -7.26
C PRO A 33 -8.29 -11.33 -8.75
N GLU A 34 -8.89 -10.23 -9.22
CA GLU A 34 -9.28 -10.04 -10.62
C GLU A 34 -8.11 -10.20 -11.58
N SER A 35 -6.93 -9.67 -11.25
CA SER A 35 -5.72 -9.81 -12.05
C SER A 35 -5.30 -11.27 -12.23
N MET A 36 -5.43 -12.08 -11.20
CA MET A 36 -5.13 -13.51 -11.25
C MET A 36 -6.19 -14.27 -12.04
N ALA A 37 -7.47 -13.96 -11.86
CA ALA A 37 -8.57 -14.56 -12.61
C ALA A 37 -8.36 -14.34 -14.13
N ARG A 38 -8.03 -13.11 -14.53
CA ARG A 38 -7.75 -12.76 -15.93
C ARG A 38 -6.52 -13.48 -16.46
N LYS A 39 -5.46 -13.62 -15.66
CA LYS A 39 -4.23 -14.32 -16.05
C LYS A 39 -4.45 -15.82 -16.27
N LEU A 40 -5.27 -16.47 -15.42
CA LEU A 40 -5.49 -17.92 -15.47
C LEU A 40 -6.58 -18.34 -16.46
N PHE A 41 -7.64 -17.55 -16.54
CA PHE A 41 -8.86 -17.92 -17.27
C PHE A 41 -9.21 -16.97 -18.44
N GLY A 42 -8.43 -15.90 -18.63
CA GLY A 42 -8.69 -14.89 -19.67
C GLY A 42 -10.05 -14.21 -19.44
N GLU A 43 -10.91 -14.24 -20.43
CA GLU A 43 -12.26 -13.65 -20.40
C GLU A 43 -13.34 -14.68 -19.96
N GLU A 44 -12.94 -15.92 -19.67
CA GLU A 44 -13.88 -16.94 -19.26
C GLU A 44 -14.30 -16.74 -17.79
N ASN A 45 -15.56 -17.11 -17.48
CA ASN A 45 -16.03 -17.08 -16.08
C ASN A 45 -15.18 -18.04 -15.20
N PRO A 46 -14.47 -17.54 -14.20
CA PRO A 46 -13.61 -18.36 -13.35
C PRO A 46 -14.39 -19.13 -12.26
N ILE A 47 -15.61 -18.74 -11.94
CA ILE A 47 -16.38 -19.32 -10.84
C ILE A 47 -16.68 -20.81 -11.11
N GLY A 48 -16.39 -21.64 -10.12
CA GLY A 48 -16.55 -23.11 -10.20
C GLY A 48 -15.39 -23.84 -10.88
N LYS A 49 -14.39 -23.12 -11.42
CA LYS A 49 -13.21 -23.75 -12.02
C LYS A 49 -12.18 -24.15 -10.97
N PRO A 50 -11.45 -25.26 -11.18
CA PRO A 50 -10.38 -25.67 -10.31
C PRO A 50 -9.11 -24.84 -10.50
N VAL A 51 -8.40 -24.59 -9.40
CA VAL A 51 -7.06 -24.00 -9.35
C VAL A 51 -6.13 -24.90 -8.58
N TYR A 52 -4.99 -25.23 -9.15
CA TYR A 52 -4.00 -26.11 -8.56
C TYR A 52 -2.87 -25.31 -7.90
N LEU A 53 -2.52 -25.63 -6.66
CA LEU A 53 -1.43 -24.91 -5.96
C LEU A 53 -0.07 -25.11 -6.61
N SER A 54 0.14 -26.20 -7.32
CA SER A 54 1.37 -26.47 -8.09
C SER A 54 1.65 -25.42 -9.16
N GLU A 55 0.64 -24.74 -9.66
CA GLU A 55 0.80 -23.63 -10.64
C GLU A 55 1.43 -22.38 -10.02
N PHE A 56 1.39 -22.25 -8.70
CA PHE A 56 1.94 -21.13 -7.92
C PHE A 56 3.22 -21.46 -7.16
N ALA A 57 3.55 -22.75 -7.02
CA ALA A 57 4.84 -23.20 -6.53
C ALA A 57 5.84 -23.04 -7.67
N GLY A 58 6.68 -22.01 -7.63
CA GLY A 58 7.81 -21.90 -8.54
C GLY A 58 8.63 -23.18 -8.55
N ALA A 59 9.35 -23.46 -9.64
CA ALA A 59 10.08 -24.71 -9.92
C ALA A 59 11.13 -25.13 -8.87
N GLU A 60 11.40 -24.31 -7.86
CA GLU A 60 12.21 -24.66 -6.69
C GLU A 60 11.25 -25.03 -5.56
N GLY A 61 10.97 -26.32 -5.45
CA GLY A 61 10.06 -26.96 -4.53
C GLY A 61 10.05 -26.39 -3.12
N SER A 62 9.24 -25.39 -2.88
CA SER A 62 8.79 -25.05 -1.55
C SER A 62 7.93 -26.20 -1.08
N ILE A 63 8.54 -27.10 -0.34
CA ILE A 63 7.84 -28.03 0.53
C ILE A 63 7.08 -27.16 1.53
N ILE A 64 5.86 -26.77 1.17
CA ILE A 64 4.91 -26.24 2.13
C ILE A 64 4.57 -27.46 2.99
N TYR A 65 5.10 -27.46 4.19
CA TYR A 65 5.00 -28.53 5.17
C TYR A 65 3.61 -29.19 5.14
N GLY A 66 3.55 -30.43 4.68
CA GLY A 66 2.39 -31.31 4.85
C GLY A 66 1.25 -31.19 3.83
N LEU A 67 1.37 -30.41 2.77
CA LEU A 67 0.38 -30.41 1.71
C LEU A 67 0.84 -31.36 0.60
N SER A 68 0.27 -32.57 0.56
CA SER A 68 0.24 -33.38 -0.63
C SER A 68 -0.34 -32.54 -1.77
N PHE A 69 0.16 -32.70 -2.98
CA PHE A 69 -0.18 -31.91 -4.17
C PHE A 69 -1.62 -32.08 -4.68
N GLU A 70 -2.58 -32.41 -3.82
CA GLU A 70 -4.01 -32.48 -4.08
C GLU A 70 -4.75 -32.02 -2.81
N PRO A 71 -5.62 -31.03 -2.90
CA PRO A 71 -6.70 -30.93 -3.84
C PRO A 71 -6.69 -29.66 -4.70
N ALA A 72 -7.40 -29.70 -5.82
CA ALA A 72 -7.79 -28.52 -6.56
C ALA A 72 -8.69 -27.65 -5.70
N TYR A 73 -8.36 -26.38 -5.53
CA TYR A 73 -9.27 -25.42 -4.92
C TYR A 73 -10.24 -24.92 -5.97
N ILE A 74 -11.50 -24.75 -5.60
CA ILE A 74 -12.56 -24.30 -6.52
C ILE A 74 -12.76 -22.81 -6.34
N VAL A 75 -12.64 -22.05 -7.42
CA VAL A 75 -12.88 -20.61 -7.39
C VAL A 75 -14.34 -20.35 -7.04
N GLY A 76 -14.58 -19.83 -5.86
CA GLY A 76 -15.92 -19.47 -5.38
C GLY A 76 -16.21 -17.96 -5.45
N GLY A 77 -15.15 -17.14 -5.55
CA GLY A 77 -15.30 -15.70 -5.71
C GLY A 77 -14.06 -15.05 -6.30
N VAL A 78 -14.29 -13.93 -6.98
CA VAL A 78 -13.27 -13.05 -7.54
C VAL A 78 -13.42 -11.69 -6.89
N PHE A 79 -12.36 -11.17 -6.31
CA PHE A 79 -12.36 -9.84 -5.70
C PHE A 79 -11.55 -8.85 -6.54
N ARG A 80 -11.90 -7.57 -6.42
CA ARG A 80 -11.15 -6.47 -7.05
C ARG A 80 -9.78 -6.36 -6.40
N ASP A 81 -8.74 -6.16 -7.21
CA ASP A 81 -7.40 -6.01 -6.72
C ASP A 81 -7.27 -4.87 -5.72
N PHE A 82 -6.60 -5.13 -4.62
CA PHE A 82 -6.21 -4.12 -3.65
C PHE A 82 -5.05 -3.29 -4.19
N PRO A 83 -4.98 -2.00 -3.86
CA PRO A 83 -3.81 -1.17 -4.16
C PRO A 83 -2.53 -1.76 -3.57
N GLU A 84 -1.38 -1.57 -4.24
CA GLU A 84 -0.09 -2.09 -3.78
C GLU A 84 0.38 -1.54 -2.43
N ASN A 85 -0.14 -0.37 -2.03
CA ASN A 85 0.17 0.28 -0.75
C ASN A 85 -0.69 -0.22 0.42
N THR A 86 -1.35 -1.36 0.29
CA THR A 86 -2.12 -1.99 1.35
C THR A 86 -1.39 -3.18 1.96
N ARG A 87 -1.85 -3.60 3.15
CA ARG A 87 -1.36 -4.80 3.82
C ARG A 87 -1.97 -6.08 3.24
N VAL A 88 -3.13 -5.98 2.62
CA VAL A 88 -3.82 -7.10 1.97
C VAL A 88 -3.16 -7.38 0.63
N LYS A 89 -2.70 -8.59 0.43
CA LYS A 89 -2.02 -9.00 -0.80
C LYS A 89 -3.02 -9.42 -1.87
N ASN A 90 -2.71 -9.15 -3.13
CA ASN A 90 -3.43 -9.71 -4.27
C ASN A 90 -2.97 -11.16 -4.51
N ALA A 91 -3.40 -12.05 -3.64
CA ALA A 91 -3.01 -13.45 -3.60
C ALA A 91 -4.23 -14.37 -3.65
N LEU A 92 -4.00 -15.65 -3.88
CA LEU A 92 -5.01 -16.68 -3.75
C LEU A 92 -5.28 -16.92 -2.26
N TYR A 93 -6.54 -16.79 -1.83
CA TYR A 93 -6.98 -16.99 -0.46
C TYR A 93 -7.72 -18.29 -0.29
N ILE A 94 -7.23 -19.14 0.61
CA ILE A 94 -7.86 -20.41 0.99
C ILE A 94 -8.31 -20.38 2.44
N PRO A 95 -9.36 -21.11 2.81
CA PRO A 95 -9.89 -21.08 4.16
C PRO A 95 -8.99 -21.82 5.16
N ILE A 96 -8.96 -21.30 6.38
CA ILE A 96 -8.55 -22.06 7.57
C ILE A 96 -9.82 -22.57 8.23
N MET A 97 -9.95 -23.88 8.38
CA MET A 97 -11.08 -24.45 9.09
C MET A 97 -10.92 -24.31 10.60
N GLU A 98 -12.00 -23.98 11.28
CA GLU A 98 -12.00 -23.80 12.74
C GLU A 98 -11.43 -25.01 13.48
N LYS A 99 -11.78 -26.22 13.03
CA LYS A 99 -11.25 -27.48 13.57
C LYS A 99 -9.73 -27.54 13.46
N GLU A 100 -9.17 -27.16 12.32
CA GLU A 100 -7.72 -27.13 12.08
C GLU A 100 -7.00 -26.15 13.00
N MET A 101 -7.59 -24.97 13.23
CA MET A 101 -7.06 -23.99 14.16
C MET A 101 -7.02 -24.53 15.59
N MET A 102 -8.08 -25.22 16.02
CA MET A 102 -8.15 -25.80 17.36
C MET A 102 -7.17 -26.94 17.56
N GLU A 103 -6.97 -27.77 16.55
CA GLU A 103 -6.05 -28.93 16.63
C GLU A 103 -4.57 -28.46 16.57
N ASN A 104 -4.26 -27.42 15.83
CA ASN A 104 -2.90 -26.93 15.60
C ASN A 104 -2.56 -25.65 16.40
N TRP A 105 -3.25 -25.39 17.46
CA TRP A 105 -3.08 -24.22 18.29
C TRP A 105 -1.62 -23.99 18.76
N HIS A 106 -0.88 -25.05 19.03
CA HIS A 106 0.50 -24.96 19.54
C HIS A 106 1.55 -24.71 18.47
N THR A 107 1.25 -24.91 17.21
CA THR A 107 2.21 -24.87 16.10
C THR A 107 1.98 -23.70 15.14
N GLY A 108 0.82 -23.07 15.16
CA GLY A 108 0.43 -22.01 14.24
C GLY A 108 0.77 -20.62 14.77
N LEU A 109 1.40 -19.81 13.92
CA LEU A 109 1.44 -18.35 14.09
C LEU A 109 0.27 -17.75 13.31
N TYR A 110 -0.73 -17.28 14.04
CA TYR A 110 -1.91 -16.67 13.46
C TYR A 110 -1.90 -15.16 13.70
N TYR A 111 -2.27 -14.40 12.67
CA TYR A 111 -2.56 -12.99 12.81
C TYR A 111 -4.05 -12.81 13.03
N CYS A 112 -4.42 -12.20 14.16
CA CYS A 112 -5.81 -11.92 14.49
C CYS A 112 -6.12 -10.45 14.20
N TYR A 113 -7.16 -10.21 13.40
CA TYR A 113 -7.69 -8.88 13.12
C TYR A 113 -9.11 -8.78 13.64
N LEU A 114 -9.39 -7.71 14.38
CA LEU A 114 -10.72 -7.45 14.96
C LEU A 114 -11.30 -6.18 14.35
N LEU A 115 -12.52 -6.27 13.86
CA LEU A 115 -13.29 -5.11 13.44
C LEU A 115 -14.01 -4.55 14.67
N MET A 116 -13.57 -3.39 15.14
CA MET A 116 -14.12 -2.75 16.31
C MET A 116 -15.14 -1.69 15.94
N SER A 117 -16.18 -1.52 16.73
CA SER A 117 -17.21 -0.49 16.52
C SER A 117 -16.69 0.90 16.91
N THR A 118 -15.85 0.99 17.95
CA THR A 118 -15.21 2.23 18.40
C THR A 118 -13.78 1.96 18.88
N PRO A 119 -12.86 2.93 18.79
CA PRO A 119 -11.49 2.77 19.32
C PRO A 119 -11.44 2.46 20.81
N GLU A 120 -12.39 3.02 21.60
CA GLU A 120 -12.47 2.85 23.06
C GLU A 120 -12.82 1.40 23.45
N SER A 121 -13.56 0.69 22.60
CA SER A 121 -13.91 -0.71 22.84
C SER A 121 -12.70 -1.64 22.78
N ALA A 122 -11.58 -1.21 22.20
CA ALA A 122 -10.37 -2.01 22.11
C ALA A 122 -9.73 -2.31 23.48
N SER A 123 -9.67 -1.32 24.38
CA SER A 123 -9.15 -1.51 25.74
C SER A 123 -10.02 -2.46 26.54
N VAL A 124 -11.34 -2.27 26.50
CA VAL A 124 -12.31 -3.13 27.20
C VAL A 124 -12.23 -4.56 26.69
N THR A 125 -12.16 -4.75 25.37
CA THR A 125 -12.02 -6.07 24.78
C THR A 125 -10.71 -6.76 25.18
N THR A 126 -9.60 -6.00 25.21
CA THR A 126 -8.30 -6.52 25.63
C THR A 126 -8.33 -6.94 27.11
N GLU A 127 -8.87 -6.10 28.00
CA GLU A 127 -8.98 -6.40 29.42
C GLU A 127 -9.85 -7.63 29.69
N THR A 128 -11.00 -7.73 29.03
CA THR A 128 -11.90 -8.88 29.14
C THR A 128 -11.22 -10.16 28.69
N TYR A 129 -10.59 -10.13 27.51
CA TYR A 129 -9.87 -11.29 26.98
C TYR A 129 -8.72 -11.72 27.89
N MET A 130 -7.94 -10.77 28.41
CA MET A 130 -6.85 -11.05 29.35
C MET A 130 -7.37 -11.64 30.66
N ALA A 131 -8.52 -11.18 31.17
CA ALA A 131 -9.13 -11.73 32.38
C ALA A 131 -9.57 -13.17 32.17
N ASP A 132 -10.29 -13.46 31.08
CA ASP A 132 -10.84 -14.78 30.78
C ASP A 132 -9.73 -15.78 30.42
N SER A 133 -8.71 -15.33 29.71
CA SER A 133 -7.62 -16.19 29.21
C SER A 133 -6.38 -16.23 30.10
N ARG A 134 -6.41 -15.58 31.28
CA ARG A 134 -5.22 -15.41 32.15
C ARG A 134 -4.51 -16.71 32.49
N ALA A 135 -5.23 -17.75 32.86
CA ALA A 135 -4.65 -19.05 33.21
C ALA A 135 -3.94 -19.69 32.02
N PHE A 136 -4.53 -19.59 30.84
CA PHE A 136 -4.00 -20.09 29.59
C PHE A 136 -2.78 -19.30 29.11
N LEU A 137 -2.84 -17.98 29.06
CA LEU A 137 -1.75 -17.10 28.66
C LEU A 137 -0.51 -17.26 29.53
N LYS A 138 -0.72 -17.46 30.84
CA LYS A 138 0.36 -17.71 31.80
C LYS A 138 1.12 -19.00 31.50
N SER A 139 0.46 -20.03 30.96
CA SER A 139 1.13 -21.29 30.57
C SER A 139 2.11 -21.11 29.39
N PHE A 140 1.95 -20.04 28.59
CA PHE A 140 2.84 -19.66 27.49
C PHE A 140 3.80 -18.52 27.83
N THR A 141 3.87 -18.11 29.10
CA THR A 141 4.70 -16.97 29.54
C THR A 141 4.31 -15.63 28.84
N ILE A 142 3.02 -15.49 28.48
CA ILE A 142 2.49 -14.25 27.89
C ILE A 142 1.97 -13.40 29.06
N GLU A 143 2.63 -12.28 29.32
CA GLU A 143 2.32 -11.38 30.43
C GLU A 143 1.35 -10.26 30.02
N ASP A 144 1.43 -9.81 28.76
CA ASP A 144 0.65 -8.68 28.25
C ASP A 144 0.21 -8.92 26.81
N MET A 145 -0.98 -8.47 26.49
CA MET A 145 -1.56 -8.52 25.14
C MET A 145 -2.21 -7.18 24.83
N ARG A 146 -1.95 -6.65 23.65
CA ARG A 146 -2.48 -5.34 23.24
C ARG A 146 -3.01 -5.40 21.83
N LEU A 147 -4.19 -4.82 21.64
CA LEU A 147 -4.69 -4.52 20.31
C LEU A 147 -4.00 -3.26 19.79
N ARG A 148 -3.54 -3.34 18.54
CA ARG A 148 -2.93 -2.19 17.85
C ARG A 148 -3.83 -1.76 16.70
N PRO A 149 -4.09 -0.44 16.52
CA PRO A 149 -4.73 0.06 15.32
C PRO A 149 -3.97 -0.39 14.06
N LEU A 150 -4.69 -0.78 13.02
CA LEU A 150 -4.08 -1.22 11.76
C LEU A 150 -3.22 -0.12 11.11
N SER A 151 -3.62 1.16 11.26
CA SER A 151 -2.86 2.33 10.82
C SER A 151 -1.46 2.44 11.42
N ASP A 152 -1.29 1.94 12.64
CA ASP A 152 -0.04 2.07 13.37
C ASP A 152 0.95 0.93 13.08
N LEU A 153 0.50 -0.12 12.36
CA LEU A 153 1.35 -1.26 12.05
C LEU A 153 2.44 -0.93 11.04
N TYR A 154 2.15 -0.04 10.09
CA TYR A 154 3.11 0.30 9.03
C TYR A 154 4.38 0.98 9.57
N PHE A 155 4.23 1.90 10.52
CA PHE A 155 5.35 2.61 11.16
C PHE A 155 5.66 2.10 12.58
N GLY A 156 5.00 1.04 13.01
CA GLY A 156 5.18 0.46 14.33
C GLY A 156 6.41 -0.44 14.44
N GLN A 157 6.55 -1.07 15.59
CA GLN A 157 7.57 -2.10 15.78
C GLN A 157 7.20 -3.35 14.96
N PRO A 158 8.18 -4.01 14.34
CA PRO A 158 7.92 -5.24 13.59
C PRO A 158 7.30 -6.30 14.50
N VAL A 159 6.25 -6.93 14.00
CA VAL A 159 5.68 -8.10 14.66
C VAL A 159 6.47 -9.32 14.22
N ARG A 160 6.79 -10.20 15.15
CA ARG A 160 7.55 -11.42 14.84
C ARG A 160 6.84 -12.26 13.78
N ALA A 161 7.59 -12.72 12.79
CA ALA A 161 7.11 -13.50 11.65
C ALA A 161 6.14 -12.77 10.69
N ASP A 162 5.95 -11.46 10.82
CA ASP A 162 5.14 -10.68 9.90
C ASP A 162 5.96 -10.31 8.66
N ALA A 163 5.57 -10.86 7.51
CA ALA A 163 6.21 -10.59 6.22
C ALA A 163 5.68 -9.31 5.53
N ALA A 164 4.76 -8.58 6.16
CA ALA A 164 4.23 -7.37 5.55
C ALA A 164 5.28 -6.25 5.55
N PRO A 165 5.30 -5.40 4.52
CA PRO A 165 6.26 -4.30 4.43
C PRO A 165 6.05 -3.32 5.60
N ILE A 166 7.15 -2.98 6.26
CA ILE A 166 7.17 -2.04 7.38
C ILE A 166 7.86 -0.77 6.92
N GLY A 167 7.18 0.37 7.11
CA GLY A 167 7.75 1.68 6.86
C GLY A 167 8.75 2.08 7.95
N ASN A 168 9.83 2.70 7.55
CA ASN A 168 10.77 3.28 8.50
C ASN A 168 10.46 4.77 8.69
N LYS A 169 9.82 5.12 9.81
CA LYS A 169 9.44 6.51 10.14
C LYS A 169 10.62 7.46 10.14
N LEU A 170 11.79 7.01 10.63
CA LEU A 170 12.99 7.83 10.62
C LEU A 170 13.45 8.13 9.19
N ARG A 171 13.48 7.10 8.33
CA ARG A 171 13.84 7.23 6.90
C ARG A 171 12.88 8.19 6.19
N THR A 172 11.57 8.05 6.41
CA THR A 172 10.55 8.92 5.81
C THR A 172 10.72 10.36 6.26
N ASN A 173 10.93 10.60 7.56
CA ASN A 173 11.17 11.95 8.08
C ASN A 173 12.48 12.55 7.57
N MET A 174 13.55 11.76 7.43
CA MET A 174 14.80 12.22 6.83
C MET A 174 14.61 12.65 5.36
N LEU A 175 13.91 11.84 4.57
CA LEU A 175 13.60 12.18 3.17
C LEU A 175 12.75 13.46 3.07
N PHE A 176 11.75 13.61 3.94
CA PHE A 176 10.93 14.81 4.01
C PHE A 176 11.76 16.05 4.37
N PHE A 177 12.66 15.94 5.35
CA PHE A 177 13.55 17.04 5.72
C PHE A 177 14.49 17.43 4.59
N ILE A 178 15.09 16.45 3.90
CA ILE A 178 15.93 16.69 2.71
C ILE A 178 15.13 17.39 1.62
N ALA A 179 13.89 16.98 1.37
CA ALA A 179 13.03 17.62 0.39
C ALA A 179 12.78 19.11 0.73
N ILE A 180 12.48 19.44 1.99
CA ILE A 180 12.32 20.83 2.45
C ILE A 180 13.62 21.62 2.25
N LEU A 181 14.76 21.02 2.55
CA LEU A 181 16.07 21.67 2.40
C LEU A 181 16.37 21.99 0.92
N ILE A 182 16.08 21.04 0.02
CA ILE A 182 16.22 21.26 -1.43
C ILE A 182 15.31 22.39 -1.92
N ILE A 183 14.05 22.43 -1.46
CA ILE A 183 13.12 23.53 -1.79
C ILE A 183 13.67 24.86 -1.28
N GLY A 184 14.21 24.90 -0.05
CA GLY A 184 14.83 26.10 0.51
C GLY A 184 16.00 26.61 -0.32
N ILE A 185 16.91 25.73 -0.74
CA ILE A 185 18.05 26.07 -1.60
C ILE A 185 17.55 26.58 -2.97
N ALA A 186 16.57 25.90 -3.55
CA ALA A 186 16.00 26.32 -4.84
C ALA A 186 15.35 27.70 -4.73
N LEU A 187 14.65 28.00 -3.63
CA LEU A 187 14.04 29.31 -3.38
C LEU A 187 15.10 30.41 -3.27
N VAL A 188 16.16 30.18 -2.50
CA VAL A 188 17.29 31.14 -2.37
C VAL A 188 17.93 31.40 -3.74
N ASN A 189 18.17 30.34 -4.52
CA ASN A 189 18.73 30.48 -5.86
C ASN A 189 17.79 31.27 -6.79
N TYR A 190 16.49 31.03 -6.74
CA TYR A 190 15.48 31.79 -7.48
C TYR A 190 15.46 33.26 -7.09
N ILE A 191 15.53 33.59 -5.80
CA ILE A 191 15.59 34.97 -5.30
C ILE A 191 16.85 35.68 -5.83
N ASN A 192 18.02 35.05 -5.72
CA ASN A 192 19.27 35.60 -6.21
C ASN A 192 19.21 35.88 -7.71
N LEU A 193 18.69 34.93 -8.50
CA LEU A 193 18.51 35.14 -9.94
C LEU A 193 17.52 36.29 -10.24
N SER A 194 16.41 36.34 -9.49
CA SER A 194 15.41 37.42 -9.65
C SER A 194 15.98 38.79 -9.35
N ILE A 195 16.80 38.93 -8.31
CA ILE A 195 17.48 40.19 -7.97
C ILE A 195 18.49 40.57 -9.07
N ALA A 196 19.26 39.60 -9.56
CA ALA A 196 20.24 39.86 -10.63
C ALA A 196 19.57 40.34 -11.94
N LEU A 197 18.37 39.84 -12.25
CA LEU A 197 17.60 40.23 -13.43
C LEU A 197 16.76 41.50 -13.24
N ALA A 198 16.60 42.01 -12.01
CA ALA A 198 15.76 43.16 -11.70
C ALA A 198 16.11 44.43 -12.50
N PRO A 199 17.40 44.83 -12.71
CA PRO A 199 17.73 46.00 -13.49
C PRO A 199 17.28 45.93 -14.95
N ILE A 200 17.42 44.73 -15.56
CA ILE A 200 17.00 44.46 -16.95
C ILE A 200 15.49 44.58 -17.09
N ARG A 201 14.76 43.95 -16.14
CA ARG A 201 13.30 43.99 -16.10
C ARG A 201 12.76 45.41 -15.85
N THR A 202 13.39 46.17 -14.94
CA THR A 202 13.01 47.56 -14.67
C THR A 202 13.12 48.43 -15.93
N LYS A 203 14.21 48.31 -16.69
CA LYS A 203 14.38 49.03 -17.95
C LYS A 203 13.27 48.72 -18.95
N SER A 204 12.94 47.44 -19.14
CA SER A 204 11.86 46.98 -20.04
C SER A 204 10.51 47.53 -19.61
N ILE A 205 10.19 47.45 -18.32
CA ILE A 205 8.94 47.95 -17.74
C ILE A 205 8.81 49.46 -17.92
N THR A 206 9.91 50.20 -17.69
CA THR A 206 9.92 51.67 -17.86
C THR A 206 9.63 52.07 -19.31
N ILE A 207 10.25 51.40 -20.27
CA ILE A 207 9.99 51.66 -21.70
C ILE A 207 8.52 51.40 -22.05
N GLN A 208 7.95 50.28 -21.57
CA GLN A 208 6.54 49.93 -21.83
C GLN A 208 5.57 50.93 -21.16
N LYS A 209 5.90 51.46 -19.98
CA LYS A 209 5.13 52.53 -19.34
C LYS A 209 5.15 53.85 -20.14
N VAL A 210 6.31 54.25 -20.65
CA VAL A 210 6.44 55.43 -21.49
C VAL A 210 5.63 55.30 -22.78
N LEU A 211 5.52 54.06 -23.31
CA LEU A 211 4.70 53.75 -24.48
C LEU A 211 3.19 53.61 -24.16
N GLY A 212 2.77 53.89 -22.91
CA GLY A 212 1.37 53.95 -22.52
C GLY A 212 0.77 52.62 -22.00
N SER A 213 1.59 51.63 -21.68
CA SER A 213 1.08 50.36 -21.09
C SER A 213 0.53 50.59 -19.69
N SER A 214 -0.64 50.02 -19.39
CA SER A 214 -1.22 50.09 -18.06
C SER A 214 -0.48 49.13 -17.07
N ASP A 215 -0.49 49.51 -15.79
CA ASP A 215 0.12 48.69 -14.72
C ASP A 215 -0.51 47.28 -14.63
N ALA A 216 -1.80 47.18 -14.96
CA ALA A 216 -2.50 45.90 -14.98
C ALA A 216 -1.98 44.97 -16.09
N THR A 217 -1.70 45.51 -17.27
CA THR A 217 -1.14 44.76 -18.41
C THR A 217 0.27 44.27 -18.10
N LEU A 218 1.10 45.12 -17.48
CA LEU A 218 2.47 44.78 -17.09
C LEU A 218 2.49 43.67 -16.03
N ARG A 219 1.62 43.74 -15.03
CA ARG A 219 1.50 42.70 -14.01
C ARG A 219 1.06 41.37 -14.63
N LYS A 220 0.05 41.37 -15.51
CA LYS A 220 -0.41 40.14 -16.20
C LYS A 220 0.72 39.52 -17.01
N TYR A 221 1.51 40.32 -17.72
CA TYR A 221 2.64 39.81 -18.51
C TYR A 221 3.69 39.11 -17.62
N LEU A 222 4.10 39.76 -16.52
CA LEU A 222 5.06 39.17 -15.56
C LEU A 222 4.58 37.89 -14.92
N VAL A 223 3.29 37.84 -14.58
CA VAL A 223 2.68 36.61 -14.00
C VAL A 223 2.64 35.51 -15.05
N LEU A 224 2.24 35.81 -16.29
CA LEU A 224 2.21 34.83 -17.37
C LEU A 224 3.60 34.30 -17.72
N GLU A 225 4.62 35.17 -17.75
CA GLU A 225 6.02 34.76 -17.94
C GLU A 225 6.48 33.77 -16.84
N SER A 226 6.24 34.11 -15.57
CA SER A 226 6.58 33.25 -14.45
C SER A 226 5.83 31.94 -14.47
N LEU A 227 4.55 31.96 -14.81
CA LEU A 227 3.71 30.78 -14.95
C LEU A 227 4.22 29.85 -16.07
N GLY A 228 4.57 30.45 -17.22
CA GLY A 228 5.12 29.68 -18.34
C GLY A 228 6.41 28.96 -18.00
N ILE A 229 7.34 29.63 -17.33
CA ILE A 229 8.59 29.01 -16.85
C ILE A 229 8.30 27.90 -15.86
N SER A 230 7.36 28.10 -14.91
CA SER A 230 6.97 27.09 -13.92
C SER A 230 6.34 25.85 -14.55
N VAL A 231 5.50 26.03 -15.59
CA VAL A 231 4.89 24.92 -16.32
C VAL A 231 5.95 24.10 -17.05
N VAL A 232 6.89 24.76 -17.73
CA VAL A 232 8.01 24.07 -18.42
C VAL A 232 8.86 23.29 -17.40
N ALA A 233 9.20 23.92 -16.27
CA ALA A 233 9.97 23.26 -15.20
C ALA A 233 9.24 22.06 -14.63
N PHE A 234 7.91 22.16 -14.45
CA PHE A 234 7.08 21.05 -13.99
C PHE A 234 7.11 19.86 -14.96
N PHE A 235 6.95 20.10 -16.26
CA PHE A 235 7.03 19.03 -17.25
C PHE A 235 8.41 18.40 -17.33
N LEU A 236 9.47 19.18 -17.23
CA LEU A 236 10.85 18.66 -17.18
C LEU A 236 11.07 17.80 -15.93
N ALA A 237 10.56 18.22 -14.77
CA ALA A 237 10.63 17.43 -13.53
C ALA A 237 9.86 16.11 -13.68
N LEU A 238 8.70 16.14 -14.31
CA LEU A 238 7.88 14.96 -14.57
C LEU A 238 8.57 13.97 -15.52
N LEU A 239 9.18 14.47 -16.60
CA LEU A 239 9.99 13.66 -17.51
C LEU A 239 11.20 13.03 -16.79
N PHE A 240 11.85 13.79 -15.92
CA PHE A 240 12.97 13.30 -15.13
C PHE A 240 12.53 12.21 -14.14
N LEU A 241 11.38 12.36 -13.50
CA LEU A 241 10.79 11.33 -12.63
C LEU A 241 10.48 10.04 -13.40
N LEU A 242 9.88 10.15 -14.60
CA LEU A 242 9.61 9.00 -15.45
C LEU A 242 10.90 8.29 -15.89
N PHE A 243 11.94 9.05 -16.18
CA PHE A 243 13.27 8.50 -16.48
C PHE A 243 13.85 7.76 -15.28
N LEU A 244 13.83 8.36 -14.09
CA LEU A 244 14.34 7.75 -12.86
C LEU A 244 13.58 6.48 -12.47
N ASN A 245 12.29 6.41 -12.75
CA ASN A 245 11.48 5.23 -12.46
C ASN A 245 11.90 3.99 -13.27
N ASN A 246 12.52 4.21 -14.43
CA ASN A 246 13.06 3.12 -15.26
C ASN A 246 14.48 2.69 -14.84
N VAL A 247 15.11 3.41 -13.90
CA VAL A 247 16.46 3.10 -13.45
C VAL A 247 16.37 2.14 -12.26
N GLN A 248 16.75 0.90 -12.48
CA GLN A 248 16.63 -0.21 -11.53
C GLN A 248 17.33 0.06 -10.18
N TRP A 249 18.42 0.83 -10.19
CA TRP A 249 19.10 1.25 -8.96
C TRP A 249 18.23 2.17 -8.08
N VAL A 250 17.48 3.09 -8.69
CA VAL A 250 16.57 4.01 -7.97
C VAL A 250 15.39 3.24 -7.38
N THR A 251 14.78 2.35 -8.14
CA THR A 251 13.67 1.50 -7.67
C THR A 251 14.09 0.61 -6.52
N ASN A 252 15.30 0.06 -6.56
CA ASN A 252 15.86 -0.73 -5.46
C ASN A 252 16.13 0.10 -4.21
N MET A 253 16.51 1.37 -4.35
CA MET A 253 16.78 2.28 -3.24
C MET A 253 15.49 2.77 -2.57
N VAL A 254 14.45 3.01 -3.34
CA VAL A 254 13.12 3.43 -2.86
C VAL A 254 12.32 2.24 -2.32
N GLY A 255 12.65 1.01 -2.77
CA GLY A 255 12.00 -0.23 -2.34
C GLY A 255 10.78 -0.63 -3.15
N HIS A 256 10.23 0.29 -3.96
CA HIS A 256 9.09 0.02 -4.86
C HIS A 256 9.19 0.90 -6.10
N PRO A 257 8.76 0.44 -7.28
CA PRO A 257 8.59 1.32 -8.44
C PRO A 257 7.57 2.42 -8.08
N LEU A 258 7.87 3.66 -8.46
CA LEU A 258 6.95 4.77 -8.29
C LEU A 258 5.77 4.56 -9.24
N ASN A 259 4.72 3.96 -8.75
CA ASN A 259 3.51 3.70 -9.53
C ASN A 259 2.67 4.99 -9.59
N LEU A 260 3.04 5.88 -10.54
CA LEU A 260 2.41 7.18 -10.71
C LEU A 260 0.92 7.09 -11.08
N TYR A 261 0.46 5.92 -11.53
CA TYR A 261 -0.92 5.68 -11.93
C TYR A 261 -1.80 5.09 -10.83
N ALA A 262 -1.23 4.46 -9.82
CA ALA A 262 -1.98 3.80 -8.74
C ALA A 262 -2.29 4.70 -7.53
N ASN A 263 -1.74 5.91 -7.49
CA ASN A 263 -1.85 6.83 -6.34
C ASN A 263 -2.68 8.09 -6.64
N TRP A 264 -3.52 8.06 -7.70
CA TRP A 264 -4.45 9.13 -8.02
C TRP A 264 -5.89 8.66 -7.89
#